data_a49977c01be867cfafabe99f21da8de5
#
_entry.id   a49977c01be867cfafabe99f21da8de5
#
_cell.length_a   1.000
_cell.length_b   1.000
_cell.length_c   1.000
_cell.angle_alpha   90.00
_cell.angle_beta   90.00
_cell.angle_gamma   90.00
#
_symmetry.space_group_name_H-M   'P 1'
#
loop_
_entity.id
_entity.type
_entity.pdbx_description
1 polymer ?
#
loop_
_entity_poly.entity_id
_entity_poly.type
_entity_poly.pdbx_seq_one_letter_code
_entity_poly.pdbx_strand_id
1 'polypeptide(L)'
;MSPAYGYVFQVPPGLHGQDVVAYTFFNGDNTTLNEGAFVNATVATTFQRYLTSFAVNGVPTAEGVPGFILYGGHHAVSSISSHFILIPGLGEHITDAAAMEERCRFWAEAPYYSLDD
;
A
#
# COMPACT_ATOMS: atom_id res chain seq x y z
N MET A 1 -14.20 -15.13 3.06
CA MET A 1 -13.66 -13.79 2.79
C MET A 1 -12.36 -13.96 2.01
N SER A 2 -12.19 -13.24 0.92
CA SER A 2 -10.92 -13.28 0.18
C SER A 2 -9.80 -12.63 0.99
N PRO A 3 -8.56 -13.12 0.90
CA PRO A 3 -7.43 -12.49 1.56
C PRO A 3 -7.22 -11.06 1.05
N ALA A 4 -6.94 -10.13 1.95
CA ALA A 4 -6.64 -8.74 1.64
C ALA A 4 -5.24 -8.38 2.17
N TYR A 5 -4.57 -7.47 1.47
CA TYR A 5 -3.25 -6.98 1.84
C TYR A 5 -3.28 -5.45 1.81
N GLY A 6 -2.77 -4.82 2.84
CA GLY A 6 -2.68 -3.36 2.93
C GLY A 6 -1.23 -2.89 2.96
N TYR A 7 -0.97 -1.72 2.40
CA TYR A 7 0.34 -1.09 2.52
C TYR A 7 0.22 0.42 2.75
N VAL A 8 1.27 0.96 3.34
CA VAL A 8 1.51 2.40 3.42
C VAL A 8 2.77 2.71 2.64
N PHE A 9 2.67 3.65 1.70
CA PHE A 9 3.80 4.08 0.88
C PHE A 9 4.50 5.25 1.57
N GLN A 10 5.71 5.01 2.08
CA GLN A 10 6.49 5.96 2.87
C GLN A 10 7.79 6.39 2.19
N VAL A 11 7.88 6.21 0.88
CA VAL A 11 9.04 6.70 0.12
C VAL A 11 8.92 8.23 -0.01
N PRO A 12 9.91 9.00 0.44
CA PRO A 12 9.85 10.46 0.32
C PRO A 12 9.64 10.93 -1.13
N PRO A 13 8.85 11.98 -1.34
CA PRO A 13 8.18 12.85 -0.38
C PRO A 13 6.88 12.32 0.24
N GLY A 14 6.42 11.11 -0.14
CA GLY A 14 5.22 10.48 0.46
C GLY A 14 3.92 11.15 0.08
N LEU A 15 3.82 11.67 -1.13
CA LEU A 15 2.65 12.38 -1.62
C LEU A 15 1.54 11.43 -2.06
N HIS A 16 0.31 11.94 -2.04
CA HIS A 16 -0.86 11.21 -2.53
C HIS A 16 -0.69 10.79 -4.01
N GLY A 17 -0.85 9.50 -4.27
CA GLY A 17 -0.76 8.93 -5.61
C GLY A 17 0.67 8.74 -6.14
N GLN A 18 1.69 9.05 -5.36
CA GLN A 18 3.09 8.88 -5.77
C GLN A 18 3.42 7.42 -6.08
N ASP A 19 2.90 6.48 -5.31
CA ASP A 19 3.02 5.05 -5.51
C ASP A 19 2.50 4.61 -6.87
N VAL A 20 1.37 5.16 -7.30
CA VAL A 20 0.78 4.85 -8.62
C VAL A 20 1.56 5.54 -9.72
N VAL A 21 1.66 6.86 -9.68
CA VAL A 21 2.15 7.66 -10.82
C VAL A 21 3.66 7.43 -11.06
N ALA A 22 4.46 7.46 -10.00
CA ALA A 22 5.91 7.40 -10.14
C ALA A 22 6.48 5.96 -10.05
N TYR A 23 5.90 5.10 -9.22
CA TYR A 23 6.48 3.80 -8.90
C TYR A 23 5.82 2.64 -9.64
N THR A 24 4.49 2.60 -9.73
CA THR A 24 3.78 1.54 -10.46
C THR A 24 4.09 1.58 -11.96
N PHE A 25 4.18 2.76 -12.54
CA PHE A 25 4.44 2.95 -13.97
C PHE A 25 5.90 3.29 -14.29
N PHE A 26 6.81 3.12 -13.35
CA PHE A 26 8.23 3.36 -13.60
C PHE A 26 8.75 2.47 -14.74
N ASN A 27 9.35 3.10 -15.75
CA ASN A 27 9.85 2.46 -16.96
C ASN A 27 11.36 2.67 -17.18
N GLY A 28 12.07 3.15 -16.15
CA GLY A 28 13.48 3.52 -16.21
C GLY A 28 13.73 5.03 -16.35
N ASP A 29 12.72 5.81 -16.69
CA ASP A 29 12.78 7.27 -16.67
C ASP A 29 12.32 7.79 -15.31
N ASN A 30 13.23 8.39 -14.57
CA ASN A 30 12.99 8.90 -13.22
C ASN A 30 12.81 10.42 -13.15
N THR A 31 12.60 11.08 -14.31
CA THR A 31 12.69 12.54 -14.37
C THR A 31 11.35 13.28 -14.24
N THR A 32 10.21 12.64 -14.51
CA THR A 32 9.01 13.40 -14.82
C THR A 32 7.83 13.23 -13.88
N LEU A 33 7.72 12.14 -13.15
CA LEU A 33 6.46 11.79 -12.46
C LEU A 33 6.53 11.84 -10.93
N ASN A 34 7.66 12.20 -10.35
CA ASN A 34 7.87 12.19 -8.91
C ASN A 34 8.09 13.61 -8.33
N GLU A 35 7.34 14.58 -8.82
CA GLU A 35 7.38 15.98 -8.34
C GLU A 35 8.81 16.57 -8.31
N GLY A 36 9.65 16.20 -9.29
CA GLY A 36 11.06 16.63 -9.38
C GLY A 36 12.03 15.84 -8.50
N ALA A 37 11.56 14.88 -7.70
CA ALA A 37 12.43 13.95 -6.98
C ALA A 37 12.74 12.73 -7.85
N PHE A 38 13.95 12.18 -7.70
CA PHE A 38 14.31 10.94 -8.39
C PHE A 38 13.53 9.74 -7.85
N VAL A 39 13.03 8.92 -8.78
CA VAL A 39 12.42 7.64 -8.42
C VAL A 39 13.54 6.67 -8.03
N ASN A 40 13.39 6.01 -6.89
CA ASN A 40 14.26 4.91 -6.52
C ASN A 40 13.89 3.69 -7.36
N ALA A 41 14.70 3.39 -8.37
CA ALA A 41 14.45 2.32 -9.33
C ALA A 41 14.31 0.93 -8.67
N THR A 42 15.08 0.67 -7.62
CA THR A 42 14.99 -0.60 -6.88
C THR A 42 13.65 -0.71 -6.17
N VAL A 43 13.20 0.35 -5.52
CA VAL A 43 11.86 0.41 -4.89
C VAL A 43 10.77 0.22 -5.93
N ALA A 44 10.85 0.94 -7.04
CA ALA A 44 9.86 0.85 -8.11
C ALA A 44 9.77 -0.57 -8.69
N THR A 45 10.91 -1.17 -9.02
CA THR A 45 10.95 -2.53 -9.58
C THR A 45 10.39 -3.57 -8.60
N THR A 46 10.72 -3.46 -7.32
CA THR A 46 10.21 -4.38 -6.30
C THR A 46 8.73 -4.18 -6.07
N PHE A 47 8.28 -2.93 -6.03
CA PHE A 47 6.84 -2.63 -5.90
C PHE A 47 6.04 -3.20 -7.07
N GLN A 48 6.52 -3.04 -8.30
CA GLN A 48 5.91 -3.65 -9.49
C GLN A 48 5.84 -5.18 -9.40
N ARG A 49 6.86 -5.83 -8.84
CA ARG A 49 6.86 -7.29 -8.61
C ARG A 49 5.79 -7.71 -7.60
N TYR A 50 5.59 -6.96 -6.51
CA TYR A 50 4.50 -7.21 -5.58
C TYR A 50 3.13 -7.11 -6.26
N LEU A 51 2.90 -6.05 -7.04
CA LEU A 51 1.64 -5.87 -7.78
C LEU A 51 1.42 -6.99 -8.79
N THR A 52 2.45 -7.35 -9.55
CA THR A 52 2.37 -8.41 -10.56
C THR A 52 2.13 -9.77 -9.92
N SER A 53 2.86 -10.14 -8.87
CA SER A 53 2.66 -11.40 -8.17
C SER A 53 1.28 -11.50 -7.53
N PHE A 54 0.78 -10.40 -6.98
CA PHE A 54 -0.59 -10.34 -6.47
C PHE A 54 -1.62 -10.55 -7.58
N ALA A 55 -1.46 -9.90 -8.72
CA ALA A 55 -2.37 -10.06 -9.86
C ALA A 55 -2.39 -11.50 -10.40
N VAL A 56 -1.24 -12.19 -10.39
CA VAL A 56 -1.12 -13.57 -10.92
C VAL A 56 -1.51 -14.62 -9.88
N ASN A 57 -1.09 -14.45 -8.63
CA ASN A 57 -1.16 -15.51 -7.62
C ASN A 57 -2.07 -15.16 -6.43
N GLY A 58 -2.58 -13.94 -6.35
CA GLY A 58 -3.36 -13.45 -5.20
C GLY A 58 -2.51 -13.19 -3.94
N VAL A 59 -1.18 -13.24 -4.05
CA VAL A 59 -0.25 -13.01 -2.94
C VAL A 59 0.87 -12.08 -3.40
N PRO A 60 1.05 -10.91 -2.78
CA PRO A 60 2.12 -9.99 -3.14
C PRO A 60 3.47 -10.46 -2.60
N THR A 61 4.34 -10.91 -3.50
CA THR A 61 5.69 -11.39 -3.20
C THR A 61 6.71 -10.80 -4.16
N ALA A 62 7.95 -10.65 -3.69
CA ALA A 62 9.09 -10.34 -4.54
C ALA A 62 10.33 -11.06 -4.01
N GLU A 63 11.21 -11.49 -4.91
CA GLU A 63 12.41 -12.24 -4.54
C GLU A 63 13.37 -11.36 -3.73
N GLY A 64 13.95 -11.94 -2.67
CA GLY A 64 14.95 -11.30 -1.84
C GLY A 64 14.42 -10.28 -0.85
N VAL A 65 13.11 -10.10 -0.77
CA VAL A 65 12.48 -9.18 0.18
C VAL A 65 11.30 -9.86 0.88
N PRO A 66 10.91 -9.40 2.09
CA PRO A 66 9.77 -9.96 2.80
C PRO A 66 8.47 -9.84 2.01
N GLY A 67 7.60 -10.86 2.11
CA GLY A 67 6.23 -10.79 1.58
C GLY A 67 5.34 -9.87 2.42
N PHE A 68 4.24 -9.44 1.83
CA PHE A 68 3.22 -8.69 2.56
C PHE A 68 2.57 -9.54 3.64
N ILE A 69 2.24 -8.90 4.75
CA ILE A 69 1.40 -9.53 5.78
C ILE A 69 -0.07 -9.43 5.40
N LEU A 70 -0.81 -10.48 5.73
CA LEU A 70 -2.23 -10.53 5.49
C LEU A 70 -2.94 -9.48 6.35
N TYR A 71 -3.77 -8.66 5.72
CA TYR A 71 -4.64 -7.74 6.42
C TYR A 71 -5.77 -8.52 7.10
N GLY A 72 -5.73 -8.65 8.37
CA GLY A 72 -6.67 -9.47 9.13
C GLY A 72 -6.54 -9.22 10.62
N GLY A 73 -7.14 -9.98 11.51
CA GLY A 73 -7.29 -9.90 12.96
C GLY A 73 -6.50 -8.90 13.82
N HIS A 74 -5.49 -8.24 13.26
CA HIS A 74 -4.71 -7.18 13.88
C HIS A 74 -4.52 -5.96 12.96
N HIS A 75 -5.28 -5.85 11.86
CA HIS A 75 -5.22 -4.74 10.90
C HIS A 75 -3.80 -4.35 10.48
N ALA A 76 -2.94 -5.36 10.33
CA ALA A 76 -1.56 -5.13 9.98
C ALA A 76 -1.42 -4.65 8.54
N VAL A 77 -0.67 -3.59 8.33
CA VAL A 77 -0.29 -3.07 7.02
C VAL A 77 1.21 -3.17 6.83
N SER A 78 1.63 -3.40 5.59
CA SER A 78 3.04 -3.41 5.23
C SER A 78 3.52 -2.00 4.94
N SER A 79 4.73 -1.64 5.36
CA SER A 79 5.33 -0.35 5.05
C SER A 79 6.32 -0.47 3.89
N ILE A 80 6.16 0.35 2.88
CA ILE A 80 7.10 0.47 1.77
C ILE A 80 7.91 1.74 1.95
N SER A 81 9.19 1.60 2.23
CA SER A 81 10.11 2.71 2.46
C SER A 81 11.26 2.72 1.45
N SER A 82 12.06 3.77 1.45
CA SER A 82 13.26 3.88 0.62
C SER A 82 14.35 2.83 0.93
N HIS A 83 14.24 2.15 2.04
CA HIS A 83 15.22 1.14 2.49
C HIS A 83 14.74 -0.30 2.34
N PHE A 84 13.62 -0.56 1.68
CA PHE A 84 13.06 -1.90 1.51
C PHE A 84 12.89 -2.73 2.78
N ILE A 85 12.53 -2.11 3.86
CA ILE A 85 12.15 -2.86 5.03
C ILE A 85 10.62 -2.88 5.05
N LEU A 86 10.03 -3.93 4.49
CA LEU A 86 8.72 -4.35 4.93
C LEU A 86 8.90 -4.78 6.38
N ILE A 87 8.71 -3.85 7.31
CA ILE A 87 8.71 -4.19 8.73
C ILE A 87 7.29 -4.65 9.03
N PRO A 88 7.08 -5.95 9.26
CA PRO A 88 5.79 -6.42 9.74
C PRO A 88 5.55 -5.79 11.10
N GLY A 89 4.50 -5.00 11.24
CA GLY A 89 4.03 -4.55 12.54
C GLY A 89 4.69 -3.33 13.17
N LEU A 90 5.59 -2.62 12.50
CA LEU A 90 6.13 -1.33 12.96
C LEU A 90 5.53 -0.14 12.20
N GLY A 91 4.24 -0.18 11.95
CA GLY A 91 3.53 1.05 11.65
C GLY A 91 3.08 1.65 12.98
N GLU A 92 3.55 2.81 13.35
CA GLU A 92 2.96 3.60 14.44
C GLU A 92 1.47 3.91 14.21
N HIS A 93 0.93 3.47 13.08
CA HIS A 93 -0.48 3.55 12.72
C HIS A 93 -1.34 2.38 13.22
N ILE A 94 -0.78 1.41 13.96
CA ILE A 94 -1.57 0.34 14.59
C ILE A 94 -2.50 0.91 15.67
N THR A 95 -2.14 2.02 16.29
CA THR A 95 -3.04 2.70 17.24
C THR A 95 -4.29 3.29 16.58
N ASP A 96 -4.27 3.48 15.27
CA ASP A 96 -5.41 3.99 14.50
C ASP A 96 -6.25 2.87 13.84
N ALA A 97 -5.83 1.62 13.96
CA ALA A 97 -6.56 0.49 13.35
C ALA A 97 -7.96 0.34 13.95
N ALA A 98 -8.11 0.47 15.26
CA ALA A 98 -9.42 0.43 15.91
C ALA A 98 -10.30 1.62 15.50
N ALA A 99 -9.72 2.82 15.42
CA ALA A 99 -10.42 4.00 14.95
C ALA A 99 -10.76 3.92 13.45
N MET A 100 -9.92 3.28 12.66
CA MET A 100 -10.19 3.03 11.24
C MET A 100 -11.31 2.02 11.06
N GLU A 101 -11.32 0.95 11.84
CA GLU A 101 -12.41 -0.04 11.85
C GLU A 101 -13.74 0.58 12.25
N GLU A 102 -13.75 1.42 13.29
CA GLU A 102 -14.94 2.15 13.72
C GLU A 102 -15.46 3.09 12.61
N ARG A 103 -14.58 3.83 11.96
CA ARG A 103 -14.93 4.68 10.81
C ARG A 103 -15.47 3.87 9.64
N CYS A 104 -14.82 2.76 9.30
CA CYS A 104 -15.27 1.88 8.22
C CYS A 104 -16.65 1.28 8.53
N ARG A 105 -16.89 0.86 9.78
CA ARG A 105 -18.18 0.36 10.23
C ARG A 105 -19.25 1.44 10.16
N PHE A 106 -18.96 2.65 10.65
CA PHE A 106 -19.87 3.80 10.56
C PHE A 106 -20.31 4.04 9.12
N TRP A 107 -19.35 4.07 8.18
CA TRP A 107 -19.67 4.29 6.78
C TRP A 107 -20.39 3.10 6.14
N ALA A 108 -20.05 1.88 6.48
CA ALA A 108 -20.74 0.69 5.98
C ALA A 108 -22.21 0.58 6.45
N GLU A 109 -22.51 1.10 7.63
CA GLU A 109 -23.85 1.09 8.21
C GLU A 109 -24.67 2.36 7.87
N ALA A 110 -24.05 3.37 7.28
CA ALA A 110 -24.72 4.61 6.95
C ALA A 110 -25.79 4.42 5.85
N PRO A 111 -26.99 4.95 6.02
CA PRO A 111 -28.10 4.75 5.09
C PRO A 111 -27.98 5.63 3.83
N TYR A 112 -26.95 5.41 3.03
CA TYR A 112 -26.73 6.18 1.80
C TYR A 112 -27.81 6.04 0.75
N TYR A 113 -28.60 4.98 0.83
CA TYR A 113 -29.60 4.61 -0.16
C TYR A 113 -31.03 5.02 0.21
N SER A 114 -31.20 5.71 1.32
CA SER A 114 -32.53 6.17 1.78
C SER A 114 -32.89 7.59 1.30
N LEU A 115 -32.16 8.13 0.34
CA LEU A 115 -32.43 9.48 -0.23
C LEU A 115 -33.30 9.46 -1.49
N ASP A 116 -33.85 8.31 -1.83
CA ASP A 116 -34.78 8.14 -2.98
C ASP A 116 -36.25 8.04 -2.51
N ASP A 117 -36.69 9.01 -1.70
CA ASP A 117 -38.10 9.29 -1.46
C ASP A 117 -38.46 10.73 -1.86
#